data_b8580bfc212d2ab21ea509e2d978d09c
#
_entry.id   b8580bfc212d2ab21ea509e2d978d09c
#
_cell.length_a   1.000
_cell.length_b   1.000
_cell.length_c   1.000
_cell.angle_alpha   90.00
_cell.angle_beta   90.00
_cell.angle_gamma   90.00
#
_symmetry.space_group_name_H-M   'P 1'
#
loop_
_entity.id
_entity.type
_entity.pdbx_description
1 polymer ?
#
loop_
_entity_poly.entity_id
_entity_poly.type
_entity_poly.pdbx_seq_one_letter_code
_entity_poly.pdbx_strand_id
1 'polypeptide(L)'
;MFNHNIFSRTRCIALVLALLLCATGAALAETVRVTVVQPLTHTSLNQIRDTIISELEASDIDFEITAKNAEGDSAALSTILENVKSDGVDILVPIATNTAQSAKMVFEDTGIPVVFAAVSDPVAAGLTGDDCGFITGVSNNIPAAEIVNLISDFQPDYKLIGFLYTSSETNSVSTINAAKAYCDANGIAYEEVSIANLSELQTAVETLISKGVDALYTGNDNSIASAMSTYIDVAYEYGIPVYCGADSMVADGGFATIGVDYVQLGQQVAAIVERIARGEQPEDIPYETLADYARFVNLQAAGRIGIEIPEDILASYNVLVEADGTSHFGE
;
A
#
# COMPACT_ATOMS: atom_id res chain seq x y z
N MET A 1 26.68 -65.91 42.59
CA MET A 1 25.42 -65.16 42.70
C MET A 1 25.71 -63.68 42.75
N PHE A 2 26.22 -63.08 41.66
CA PHE A 2 26.37 -61.63 41.55
C PHE A 2 26.46 -61.31 40.03
N ASN A 3 25.35 -61.00 39.37
CA ASN A 3 25.41 -60.27 38.07
C ASN A 3 24.02 -59.89 37.45
N HIS A 4 22.90 -60.08 38.17
CA HIS A 4 21.59 -59.76 37.56
C HIS A 4 21.06 -58.32 37.81
N ASN A 5 21.64 -57.61 38.80
CA ASN A 5 21.12 -56.33 39.25
C ASN A 5 21.73 -55.09 38.49
N ILE A 6 22.89 -55.26 37.80
CA ILE A 6 23.56 -54.18 37.15
C ILE A 6 22.88 -53.89 35.75
N PHE A 7 22.47 -54.94 35.02
CA PHE A 7 21.80 -54.82 33.74
C PHE A 7 20.38 -54.21 33.80
N SER A 8 19.69 -54.40 34.95
CA SER A 8 18.38 -53.81 35.20
C SER A 8 18.45 -52.32 35.45
N ARG A 9 19.45 -51.85 36.21
CA ARG A 9 19.64 -50.42 36.55
C ARG A 9 20.10 -49.61 35.37
N THR A 10 20.96 -50.12 34.52
CA THR A 10 21.40 -49.45 33.27
C THR A 10 20.28 -49.32 32.24
N ARG A 11 19.39 -50.31 32.13
CA ARG A 11 18.20 -50.22 31.24
C ARG A 11 17.17 -49.20 31.76
N CYS A 12 16.94 -49.12 33.07
CA CYS A 12 16.07 -48.11 33.65
C CYS A 12 16.62 -46.69 33.48
N ILE A 13 17.93 -46.47 33.66
CA ILE A 13 18.58 -45.17 33.45
C ILE A 13 18.55 -44.77 31.97
N ALA A 14 18.80 -45.69 31.05
CA ALA A 14 18.70 -45.42 29.61
C ALA A 14 17.26 -45.10 29.14
N LEU A 15 16.24 -45.75 29.73
CA LEU A 15 14.83 -45.43 29.45
C LEU A 15 14.41 -44.04 30.00
N VAL A 16 14.89 -43.68 31.18
CA VAL A 16 14.63 -42.37 31.80
C VAL A 16 15.35 -41.25 31.04
N LEU A 17 16.59 -41.46 30.55
CA LEU A 17 17.28 -40.53 29.70
C LEU A 17 16.59 -40.37 28.32
N ALA A 18 16.09 -41.46 27.74
CA ALA A 18 15.36 -41.42 26.48
C ALA A 18 14.01 -40.71 26.62
N LEU A 19 13.31 -40.89 27.74
CA LEU A 19 12.08 -40.15 28.07
C LEU A 19 12.34 -38.66 28.37
N LEU A 20 13.46 -38.31 28.98
CA LEU A 20 13.87 -36.91 29.17
C LEU A 20 14.31 -36.22 27.86
N LEU A 21 14.88 -36.95 26.91
CA LEU A 21 15.19 -36.39 25.55
C LEU A 21 13.92 -36.24 24.69
N CYS A 22 12.88 -37.03 24.88
CA CYS A 22 11.60 -36.85 24.20
C CYS A 22 10.73 -35.74 24.79
N ALA A 23 11.01 -35.30 26.04
CA ALA A 23 10.25 -34.20 26.66
C ALA A 23 10.75 -32.79 26.29
N THR A 24 11.87 -32.69 25.55
CA THR A 24 12.40 -31.37 25.10
C THR A 24 11.94 -30.94 23.72
N GLY A 25 10.90 -31.56 23.15
CA GLY A 25 10.48 -31.34 21.75
C GLY A 25 9.11 -30.69 21.53
N ALA A 26 8.43 -30.28 22.62
CA ALA A 26 7.26 -29.44 22.47
C ALA A 26 7.60 -28.03 23.04
N ALA A 27 8.47 -27.29 22.36
CA ALA A 27 8.36 -25.84 22.42
C ALA A 27 6.94 -25.55 21.90
N LEU A 28 6.03 -25.11 22.77
CA LEU A 28 4.79 -24.48 22.34
C LEU A 28 5.24 -23.40 21.37
N ALA A 29 4.84 -23.47 20.12
CA ALA A 29 5.09 -22.39 19.18
C ALA A 29 4.52 -21.14 19.86
N GLU A 30 5.37 -20.15 20.12
CA GLU A 30 4.95 -18.90 20.73
C GLU A 30 4.06 -18.20 19.71
N THR A 31 2.83 -17.87 20.09
CA THR A 31 1.90 -17.14 19.23
C THR A 31 2.50 -15.77 18.95
N VAL A 32 2.65 -15.42 17.67
CA VAL A 32 3.20 -14.14 17.23
C VAL A 32 2.06 -13.12 17.05
N ARG A 33 2.09 -12.04 17.82
CA ARG A 33 1.07 -10.99 17.78
C ARG A 33 1.40 -9.96 16.70
N VAL A 34 0.54 -9.88 15.71
CA VAL A 34 0.67 -8.94 14.58
C VAL A 34 -0.47 -7.94 14.62
N THR A 35 -0.15 -6.65 14.53
CA THR A 35 -1.18 -5.62 14.38
C THR A 35 -1.02 -4.91 13.04
N VAL A 36 -2.08 -4.95 12.23
CA VAL A 36 -2.20 -4.22 10.97
C VAL A 36 -2.94 -2.92 11.22
N VAL A 37 -2.34 -1.78 10.86
CA VAL A 37 -2.94 -0.45 11.09
C VAL A 37 -3.07 0.28 9.76
N GLN A 38 -4.30 0.71 9.42
CA GLN A 38 -4.58 1.56 8.24
C GLN A 38 -5.05 2.95 8.64
N PRO A 39 -4.77 4.00 7.82
CA PRO A 39 -5.12 5.37 8.17
C PRO A 39 -6.61 5.67 8.03
N LEU A 40 -7.26 5.10 7.01
CA LEU A 40 -8.67 5.30 6.69
C LEU A 40 -9.19 4.15 5.82
N THR A 41 -10.48 4.15 5.54
CA THR A 41 -11.13 3.14 4.71
C THR A 41 -11.19 3.61 3.25
N HIS A 42 -10.56 2.89 2.35
CA HIS A 42 -10.83 2.88 0.92
C HIS A 42 -10.41 1.53 0.31
N THR A 43 -10.84 1.25 -0.90
CA THR A 43 -10.80 -0.10 -1.49
C THR A 43 -9.39 -0.69 -1.55
N SER A 44 -8.36 0.05 -2.02
CA SER A 44 -6.99 -0.46 -2.07
C SER A 44 -6.41 -0.79 -0.69
N LEU A 45 -6.63 0.08 0.33
CA LEU A 45 -6.11 -0.18 1.69
C LEU A 45 -6.80 -1.39 2.32
N ASN A 46 -8.10 -1.56 2.08
CA ASN A 46 -8.82 -2.75 2.54
C ASN A 46 -8.28 -4.00 1.87
N GLN A 47 -8.04 -3.97 0.55
CA GLN A 47 -7.49 -5.11 -0.19
C GLN A 47 -6.11 -5.52 0.35
N ILE A 48 -5.21 -4.56 0.59
CA ILE A 48 -3.91 -4.83 1.21
C ILE A 48 -4.07 -5.49 2.57
N ARG A 49 -4.88 -4.89 3.46
CA ARG A 49 -5.13 -5.40 4.81
C ARG A 49 -5.67 -6.82 4.77
N ASP A 50 -6.72 -7.05 3.98
CA ASP A 50 -7.42 -8.32 3.94
C ASP A 50 -6.55 -9.43 3.35
N THR A 51 -5.71 -9.09 2.36
CA THR A 51 -4.72 -10.02 1.82
C THR A 51 -3.65 -10.38 2.85
N ILE A 52 -3.07 -9.39 3.54
CA ILE A 52 -2.09 -9.65 4.61
C ILE A 52 -2.68 -10.59 5.66
N ILE A 53 -3.89 -10.31 6.13
CA ILE A 53 -4.57 -11.12 7.14
C ILE A 53 -4.78 -12.55 6.62
N SER A 54 -5.34 -12.70 5.41
CA SER A 54 -5.62 -14.01 4.82
C SER A 54 -4.35 -14.87 4.62
N GLU A 55 -3.25 -14.25 4.17
CA GLU A 55 -1.98 -14.97 3.99
C GLU A 55 -1.38 -15.41 5.33
N LEU A 56 -1.41 -14.54 6.35
CA LEU A 56 -0.91 -14.90 7.68
C LEU A 56 -1.80 -15.93 8.38
N GLU A 57 -3.12 -15.90 8.20
CA GLU A 57 -4.04 -16.93 8.72
C GLU A 57 -3.82 -18.30 8.05
N ALA A 58 -3.35 -18.30 6.79
CA ALA A 58 -3.03 -19.52 6.04
C ALA A 58 -1.64 -20.09 6.37
N SER A 59 -0.81 -19.36 7.13
CA SER A 59 0.56 -19.72 7.50
C SER A 59 0.61 -20.90 8.44
N ASP A 60 1.76 -21.59 8.49
CA ASP A 60 2.08 -22.63 9.50
C ASP A 60 2.54 -22.03 10.84
N ILE A 61 2.69 -20.71 10.94
CA ILE A 61 2.99 -19.98 12.18
C ILE A 61 1.67 -19.62 12.87
N ASP A 62 1.65 -19.77 14.20
CA ASP A 62 0.49 -19.35 15.01
C ASP A 62 0.50 -17.83 15.20
N PHE A 63 -0.27 -17.13 14.38
CA PHE A 63 -0.42 -15.67 14.44
C PHE A 63 -1.71 -15.25 15.17
N GLU A 64 -1.58 -14.31 16.11
CA GLU A 64 -2.70 -13.55 16.66
C GLU A 64 -2.75 -12.19 15.94
N ILE A 65 -3.71 -12.02 15.03
CA ILE A 65 -3.77 -10.86 14.13
C ILE A 65 -4.85 -9.88 14.60
N THR A 66 -4.49 -8.61 14.73
CA THR A 66 -5.42 -7.52 15.04
C THR A 66 -5.38 -6.46 13.94
N ALA A 67 -6.52 -6.02 13.46
CA ALA A 67 -6.63 -4.90 12.51
C ALA A 67 -7.18 -3.65 13.22
N LYS A 68 -6.61 -2.48 12.91
CA LYS A 68 -7.01 -1.16 13.42
C LYS A 68 -7.14 -0.18 12.27
N ASN A 69 -8.08 0.75 12.40
CA ASN A 69 -8.31 1.81 11.43
C ASN A 69 -8.48 3.15 12.16
N ALA A 70 -7.79 4.18 11.69
CA ALA A 70 -7.83 5.51 12.28
C ALA A 70 -8.96 6.39 11.71
N GLU A 71 -9.70 5.91 10.71
CA GLU A 71 -10.84 6.59 10.08
C GLU A 71 -10.54 8.04 9.63
N GLY A 72 -9.30 8.28 9.17
CA GLY A 72 -8.84 9.60 8.70
C GLY A 72 -8.44 10.57 9.81
N ASP A 73 -8.49 10.17 11.08
CA ASP A 73 -8.14 11.02 12.21
C ASP A 73 -6.70 10.76 12.68
N SER A 74 -5.82 11.75 12.50
CA SER A 74 -4.41 11.66 12.89
C SER A 74 -4.21 11.52 14.40
N ALA A 75 -5.11 12.09 15.24
CA ALA A 75 -5.03 11.94 16.68
C ALA A 75 -5.45 10.53 17.11
N ALA A 76 -6.46 9.97 16.44
CA ALA A 76 -6.86 8.57 16.62
C ALA A 76 -5.71 7.63 16.19
N LEU A 77 -5.04 7.90 15.07
CA LEU A 77 -3.89 7.12 14.62
C LEU A 77 -2.78 7.07 15.68
N SER A 78 -2.39 8.24 16.21
CA SER A 78 -1.38 8.32 17.27
C SER A 78 -1.79 7.52 18.51
N THR A 79 -3.04 7.63 18.93
CA THR A 79 -3.60 6.89 20.07
C THR A 79 -3.60 5.39 19.83
N ILE A 80 -3.97 4.95 18.61
CA ILE A 80 -3.94 3.54 18.23
C ILE A 80 -2.52 2.97 18.33
N LEU A 81 -1.53 3.67 17.78
CA LEU A 81 -0.14 3.21 17.77
C LEU A 81 0.44 3.12 19.20
N GLU A 82 0.16 4.09 20.07
CA GLU A 82 0.58 4.04 21.48
C GLU A 82 -0.09 2.89 22.23
N ASN A 83 -1.35 2.60 21.98
CA ASN A 83 -2.05 1.46 22.57
C ASN A 83 -1.44 0.14 22.07
N VAL A 84 -1.20 0.00 20.76
CA VAL A 84 -0.57 -1.20 20.16
C VAL A 84 0.81 -1.46 20.76
N LYS A 85 1.61 -0.40 20.96
CA LYS A 85 2.90 -0.48 21.66
C LYS A 85 2.74 -0.97 23.09
N SER A 86 1.77 -0.42 23.82
CA SER A 86 1.50 -0.77 25.23
C SER A 86 0.96 -2.19 25.41
N ASP A 87 0.16 -2.68 24.45
CA ASP A 87 -0.39 -4.03 24.44
C ASP A 87 0.66 -5.09 24.13
N GLY A 88 1.86 -4.68 23.67
CA GLY A 88 3.01 -5.54 23.46
C GLY A 88 2.90 -6.38 22.19
N VAL A 89 2.66 -5.73 21.04
CA VAL A 89 2.72 -6.35 19.71
C VAL A 89 4.13 -6.90 19.42
N ASP A 90 4.23 -7.99 18.67
CA ASP A 90 5.52 -8.57 18.28
C ASP A 90 5.97 -8.05 16.89
N ILE A 91 5.03 -7.77 15.98
CA ILE A 91 5.28 -7.16 14.66
C ILE A 91 4.17 -6.16 14.34
N LEU A 92 4.54 -4.93 13.96
CA LEU A 92 3.59 -3.91 13.50
C LEU A 92 3.59 -3.82 11.97
N VAL A 93 2.40 -3.79 11.36
CA VAL A 93 2.23 -3.60 9.92
C VAL A 93 1.43 -2.32 9.64
N PRO A 94 2.09 -1.16 9.48
CA PRO A 94 1.43 0.07 9.08
C PRO A 94 1.19 0.08 7.57
N ILE A 95 -0.05 0.34 7.14
CA ILE A 95 -0.42 0.53 5.74
C ILE A 95 -0.42 2.02 5.42
N ALA A 96 0.14 2.40 4.29
CA ALA A 96 0.31 3.75 3.76
C ALA A 96 1.38 4.60 4.49
N THR A 97 1.87 5.64 3.79
CA THR A 97 3.03 6.43 4.18
C THR A 97 2.87 7.13 5.53
N ASN A 98 1.76 7.85 5.73
CA ASN A 98 1.55 8.60 6.97
C ASN A 98 1.45 7.68 8.20
N THR A 99 0.87 6.49 8.04
CA THR A 99 0.81 5.49 9.10
C THR A 99 2.19 4.95 9.44
N ALA A 100 3.00 4.66 8.41
CA ALA A 100 4.37 4.18 8.60
C ALA A 100 5.29 5.24 9.23
N GLN A 101 5.14 6.51 8.86
CA GLN A 101 5.86 7.63 9.49
C GLN A 101 5.49 7.78 10.97
N SER A 102 4.20 7.70 11.28
CA SER A 102 3.72 7.74 12.67
C SER A 102 4.20 6.52 13.47
N ALA A 103 4.21 5.35 12.85
CA ALA A 103 4.73 4.12 13.45
C ALA A 103 6.24 4.24 13.77
N LYS A 104 7.05 4.79 12.85
CA LYS A 104 8.47 5.05 13.13
C LYS A 104 8.65 5.85 14.41
N MET A 105 7.94 6.99 14.54
CA MET A 105 8.07 7.87 15.72
C MET A 105 7.70 7.19 17.04
N VAL A 106 6.70 6.30 17.01
CA VAL A 106 6.23 5.63 18.22
C VAL A 106 7.11 4.43 18.58
N PHE A 107 7.67 3.72 17.59
CA PHE A 107 8.33 2.42 17.77
C PHE A 107 9.88 2.46 17.72
N GLU A 108 10.50 3.61 17.43
CA GLU A 108 11.98 3.72 17.22
C GLU A 108 12.82 3.21 18.39
N ASP A 109 12.33 3.31 19.63
CA ASP A 109 13.07 2.88 20.83
C ASP A 109 12.61 1.53 21.38
N THR A 110 11.77 0.78 20.64
CA THR A 110 11.13 -0.43 21.17
C THR A 110 11.84 -1.72 20.78
N GLY A 111 12.56 -1.71 19.67
CA GLY A 111 13.07 -2.93 19.03
C GLY A 111 12.00 -3.79 18.36
N ILE A 112 10.73 -3.34 18.33
CA ILE A 112 9.63 -4.06 17.67
C ILE A 112 9.74 -3.83 16.16
N PRO A 113 9.78 -4.90 15.35
CA PRO A 113 9.78 -4.80 13.90
C PRO A 113 8.57 -4.06 13.33
N VAL A 114 8.82 -3.20 12.35
CA VAL A 114 7.80 -2.49 11.59
C VAL A 114 7.92 -2.87 10.11
N VAL A 115 6.86 -3.46 9.55
CA VAL A 115 6.79 -3.86 8.14
C VAL A 115 5.78 -2.99 7.42
N PHE A 116 6.23 -1.96 6.74
CA PHE A 116 5.31 -1.06 6.05
C PHE A 116 4.73 -1.70 4.77
N ALA A 117 3.48 -1.37 4.47
CA ALA A 117 2.79 -1.73 3.25
C ALA A 117 2.43 -0.47 2.45
N ALA A 118 2.68 -0.46 1.14
CA ALA A 118 2.27 0.60 0.21
C ALA A 118 2.81 2.00 0.58
N VAL A 119 4.11 2.10 0.82
CA VAL A 119 4.80 3.38 0.93
C VAL A 119 5.41 3.73 -0.43
N SER A 120 4.94 4.81 -1.07
CA SER A 120 5.36 5.15 -2.44
C SER A 120 6.83 5.57 -2.52
N ASP A 121 7.33 6.29 -1.53
CA ASP A 121 8.72 6.74 -1.46
C ASP A 121 9.25 6.59 -0.02
N PRO A 122 9.82 5.42 0.31
CA PRO A 122 10.37 5.17 1.65
C PRO A 122 11.50 6.13 2.04
N VAL A 123 12.27 6.62 1.05
CA VAL A 123 13.37 7.58 1.30
C VAL A 123 12.80 8.95 1.67
N ALA A 124 11.90 9.50 0.86
CA ALA A 124 11.26 10.78 1.16
C ALA A 124 10.40 10.71 2.45
N ALA A 125 9.85 9.55 2.76
CA ALA A 125 9.12 9.30 4.01
C ALA A 125 10.03 9.21 5.25
N GLY A 126 11.36 9.13 5.06
CA GLY A 126 12.32 8.99 6.17
C GLY A 126 12.27 7.61 6.84
N LEU A 127 11.90 6.57 6.10
CA LEU A 127 11.79 5.19 6.58
C LEU A 127 13.00 4.33 6.22
N THR A 128 14.08 4.96 5.79
CA THR A 128 15.37 4.33 5.43
C THR A 128 16.53 5.04 6.11
N GLY A 129 17.65 4.35 6.26
CA GLY A 129 18.86 4.90 6.89
C GLY A 129 19.22 4.16 8.18
N ASP A 130 20.32 4.59 8.81
CA ASP A 130 20.93 3.89 9.96
C ASP A 130 20.02 3.86 11.20
N ASP A 131 19.08 4.78 11.32
CA ASP A 131 18.08 4.87 12.39
C ASP A 131 16.81 4.05 12.13
N CYS A 132 16.76 3.34 11.00
CA CYS A 132 15.61 2.57 10.55
C CYS A 132 15.84 1.06 10.53
N GLY A 133 16.82 0.53 11.26
CA GLY A 133 17.15 -0.90 11.26
C GLY A 133 16.01 -1.83 11.73
N PHE A 134 14.97 -1.28 12.37
CA PHE A 134 13.76 -2.02 12.76
C PHE A 134 12.64 -1.93 11.72
N ILE A 135 12.85 -1.26 10.58
CA ILE A 135 11.85 -0.99 9.55
C ILE A 135 12.23 -1.65 8.23
N THR A 136 11.29 -2.36 7.63
CA THR A 136 11.31 -2.85 6.25
C THR A 136 9.90 -2.82 5.66
N GLY A 137 9.68 -3.34 4.47
CA GLY A 137 8.34 -3.43 3.90
C GLY A 137 8.30 -3.44 2.38
N VAL A 138 7.14 -3.08 1.80
CA VAL A 138 6.90 -3.10 0.35
C VAL A 138 6.42 -1.74 -0.13
N SER A 139 7.12 -1.21 -1.13
CA SER A 139 6.82 0.06 -1.80
C SER A 139 5.89 -0.16 -3.00
N ASN A 140 4.96 0.77 -3.20
CA ASN A 140 4.10 0.85 -4.39
C ASN A 140 4.48 2.01 -5.32
N ASN A 141 5.78 2.33 -5.40
CA ASN A 141 6.27 3.41 -6.25
C ASN A 141 5.96 3.16 -7.74
N ILE A 142 5.51 4.20 -8.43
CA ILE A 142 5.31 4.22 -9.88
C ILE A 142 6.24 5.28 -10.48
N PRO A 143 7.07 4.94 -11.48
CA PRO A 143 7.94 5.91 -12.14
C PRO A 143 7.17 7.06 -12.78
N ALA A 144 7.64 8.29 -12.64
CA ALA A 144 6.98 9.48 -13.19
C ALA A 144 6.78 9.42 -14.72
N ALA A 145 7.69 8.75 -15.44
CA ALA A 145 7.55 8.55 -16.89
C ALA A 145 6.28 7.76 -17.24
N GLU A 146 5.94 6.74 -16.46
CA GLU A 146 4.73 5.93 -16.69
C GLU A 146 3.45 6.75 -16.53
N ILE A 147 3.43 7.68 -15.57
CA ILE A 147 2.31 8.60 -15.33
C ILE A 147 2.05 9.48 -16.57
N VAL A 148 3.11 10.05 -17.12
CA VAL A 148 2.99 10.95 -18.28
C VAL A 148 2.69 10.16 -19.57
N ASN A 149 3.29 8.96 -19.72
CA ASN A 149 3.01 8.06 -20.82
C ASN A 149 1.53 7.62 -20.83
N LEU A 150 0.97 7.32 -19.65
CA LEU A 150 -0.46 7.01 -19.49
C LEU A 150 -1.37 8.09 -20.11
N ILE A 151 -1.08 9.37 -19.84
CA ILE A 151 -1.86 10.47 -20.41
C ILE A 151 -1.65 10.52 -21.94
N SER A 152 -0.42 10.36 -22.41
CA SER A 152 -0.06 10.39 -23.83
C SER A 152 -0.71 9.28 -24.64
N ASP A 153 -0.92 8.10 -24.05
CA ASP A 153 -1.56 6.96 -24.70
C ASP A 153 -2.99 7.29 -25.15
N PHE A 154 -3.75 8.00 -24.31
CA PHE A 154 -5.15 8.35 -24.58
C PHE A 154 -5.33 9.75 -25.21
N GLN A 155 -4.43 10.67 -24.92
CA GLN A 155 -4.50 12.07 -25.35
C GLN A 155 -3.14 12.53 -25.90
N PRO A 156 -2.69 12.04 -27.09
CA PRO A 156 -1.35 12.37 -27.60
C PRO A 156 -1.15 13.87 -27.88
N ASP A 157 -2.23 14.62 -28.03
CA ASP A 157 -2.24 16.05 -28.35
C ASP A 157 -2.44 16.96 -27.13
N TYR A 158 -2.46 16.43 -25.89
CA TYR A 158 -2.62 17.25 -24.69
C TYR A 158 -1.55 18.36 -24.63
N LYS A 159 -1.90 19.48 -24.01
CA LYS A 159 -1.01 20.64 -23.88
C LYS A 159 -0.68 20.96 -22.44
N LEU A 160 -1.60 20.69 -21.51
CA LEU A 160 -1.49 21.12 -20.13
C LEU A 160 -2.05 20.05 -19.18
N ILE A 161 -1.20 19.51 -18.30
CA ILE A 161 -1.60 18.55 -17.26
C ILE A 161 -1.94 19.33 -15.99
N GLY A 162 -3.04 18.96 -15.33
CA GLY A 162 -3.41 19.44 -14.01
C GLY A 162 -3.05 18.40 -12.94
N PHE A 163 -2.13 18.73 -12.02
CA PHE A 163 -1.82 17.90 -10.88
C PHE A 163 -2.62 18.33 -9.65
N LEU A 164 -3.35 17.39 -9.07
CA LEU A 164 -4.13 17.59 -7.84
C LEU A 164 -3.65 16.63 -6.76
N TYR A 165 -3.38 17.13 -5.56
CA TYR A 165 -2.87 16.31 -4.48
C TYR A 165 -3.13 16.89 -3.09
N THR A 166 -3.08 16.04 -2.06
CA THR A 166 -3.19 16.45 -0.66
C THR A 166 -1.82 16.80 -0.10
N SER A 167 -1.67 18.03 0.38
CA SER A 167 -0.38 18.57 0.86
C SER A 167 0.13 17.93 2.16
N SER A 168 -0.74 17.29 2.93
CA SER A 168 -0.39 16.57 4.16
C SER A 168 0.00 15.10 3.94
N GLU A 169 -0.08 14.61 2.69
CA GLU A 169 0.34 13.25 2.34
C GLU A 169 1.71 13.25 1.65
N THR A 170 2.74 12.76 2.34
CA THR A 170 4.13 12.72 1.83
C THR A 170 4.24 11.93 0.51
N ASN A 171 3.50 10.80 0.38
CA ASN A 171 3.41 10.01 -0.86
C ASN A 171 2.90 10.85 -2.03
N SER A 172 1.81 11.61 -1.83
CA SER A 172 1.23 12.46 -2.87
C SER A 172 2.18 13.57 -3.29
N VAL A 173 2.77 14.27 -2.32
CA VAL A 173 3.77 15.32 -2.57
C VAL A 173 4.98 14.76 -3.33
N SER A 174 5.52 13.61 -2.92
CA SER A 174 6.68 12.98 -3.56
C SER A 174 6.35 12.57 -5.01
N THR A 175 5.22 11.90 -5.24
CA THR A 175 4.77 11.45 -6.57
C THR A 175 4.60 12.64 -7.52
N ILE A 176 3.91 13.69 -7.07
CA ILE A 176 3.68 14.87 -7.93
C ILE A 176 4.98 15.64 -8.19
N ASN A 177 5.88 15.75 -7.20
CA ASN A 177 7.18 16.39 -7.42
C ASN A 177 8.03 15.60 -8.44
N ALA A 178 8.01 14.27 -8.41
CA ALA A 178 8.67 13.44 -9.40
C ALA A 178 8.07 13.63 -10.80
N ALA A 179 6.72 13.68 -10.91
CA ALA A 179 6.02 13.95 -12.17
C ALA A 179 6.36 15.34 -12.73
N LYS A 180 6.39 16.38 -11.89
CA LYS A 180 6.79 17.74 -12.26
C LYS A 180 8.22 17.79 -12.77
N ALA A 181 9.16 17.14 -12.05
CA ALA A 181 10.56 17.09 -12.48
C ALA A 181 10.72 16.40 -13.85
N TYR A 182 9.92 15.34 -14.11
CA TYR A 182 9.88 14.70 -15.41
C TYR A 182 9.30 15.64 -16.50
N CYS A 183 8.20 16.34 -16.21
CA CYS A 183 7.61 17.33 -17.11
C CYS A 183 8.58 18.45 -17.46
N ASP A 184 9.27 19.03 -16.45
CA ASP A 184 10.27 20.07 -16.63
C ASP A 184 11.41 19.60 -17.54
N ALA A 185 11.91 18.37 -17.33
CA ALA A 185 12.98 17.79 -18.13
C ALA A 185 12.57 17.52 -19.60
N ASN A 186 11.29 17.33 -19.86
CA ASN A 186 10.76 17.00 -21.18
C ASN A 186 9.98 18.17 -21.85
N GLY A 187 9.93 19.35 -21.21
CA GLY A 187 9.24 20.52 -21.74
C GLY A 187 7.71 20.38 -21.80
N ILE A 188 7.13 19.60 -20.89
CA ILE A 188 5.70 19.36 -20.77
C ILE A 188 5.11 20.37 -19.80
N ALA A 189 4.08 21.12 -20.25
CA ALA A 189 3.44 22.10 -19.40
C ALA A 189 2.49 21.45 -18.40
N TYR A 190 2.47 21.98 -17.18
CA TYR A 190 1.56 21.56 -16.12
C TYR A 190 1.12 22.74 -15.25
N GLU A 191 0.01 22.55 -14.57
CA GLU A 191 -0.46 23.36 -13.45
C GLU A 191 -0.67 22.47 -12.24
N GLU A 192 -0.53 23.01 -11.04
CA GLU A 192 -0.78 22.25 -9.83
C GLU A 192 -1.68 22.99 -8.85
N VAL A 193 -2.48 22.22 -8.13
CA VAL A 193 -3.21 22.66 -6.94
C VAL A 193 -3.08 21.60 -5.87
N SER A 194 -2.67 22.00 -4.67
CA SER A 194 -2.73 21.13 -3.50
C SER A 194 -3.90 21.52 -2.60
N ILE A 195 -4.49 20.53 -1.95
CA ILE A 195 -5.53 20.73 -0.93
C ILE A 195 -4.98 20.34 0.45
N ALA A 196 -5.47 21.02 1.49
CA ALA A 196 -5.16 20.67 2.88
C ALA A 196 -6.19 19.67 3.44
N ASN A 197 -7.40 19.68 2.91
CA ASN A 197 -8.50 18.79 3.29
C ASN A 197 -9.53 18.66 2.17
N LEU A 198 -10.40 17.65 2.26
CA LEU A 198 -11.37 17.30 1.21
C LEU A 198 -12.45 18.38 0.95
N SER A 199 -12.68 19.30 1.88
CA SER A 199 -13.64 20.40 1.65
C SER A 199 -13.19 21.38 0.55
N GLU A 200 -11.88 21.35 0.20
CA GLU A 200 -11.29 22.18 -0.84
C GLU A 200 -11.34 21.49 -2.23
N LEU A 201 -11.66 20.19 -2.29
CA LEU A 201 -11.52 19.34 -3.48
C LEU A 201 -12.25 19.91 -4.69
N GLN A 202 -13.52 20.22 -4.56
CA GLN A 202 -14.31 20.79 -5.66
C GLN A 202 -13.68 22.07 -6.22
N THR A 203 -13.36 23.02 -5.35
CA THR A 203 -12.75 24.32 -5.74
C THR A 203 -11.39 24.13 -6.40
N ALA A 204 -10.61 23.16 -5.94
CA ALA A 204 -9.30 22.82 -6.49
C ALA A 204 -9.44 22.28 -7.94
N VAL A 205 -10.38 21.39 -8.18
CA VAL A 205 -10.69 20.84 -9.51
C VAL A 205 -11.16 21.98 -10.45
N GLU A 206 -12.12 22.79 -10.03
CA GLU A 206 -12.62 23.95 -10.78
C GLU A 206 -11.49 24.95 -11.11
N THR A 207 -10.54 25.12 -10.18
CA THR A 207 -9.37 25.99 -10.39
C THR A 207 -8.48 25.46 -11.50
N LEU A 208 -8.15 24.17 -11.50
CA LEU A 208 -7.35 23.56 -12.56
C LEU A 208 -8.07 23.63 -13.92
N ILE A 209 -9.37 23.35 -13.97
CA ILE A 209 -10.20 23.46 -15.17
C ILE A 209 -10.17 24.90 -15.71
N SER A 210 -10.30 25.91 -14.84
CA SER A 210 -10.27 27.33 -15.24
C SER A 210 -8.93 27.76 -15.85
N LYS A 211 -7.85 27.04 -15.53
CA LYS A 211 -6.52 27.25 -16.15
C LYS A 211 -6.38 26.57 -17.51
N GLY A 212 -7.36 25.80 -17.93
CA GLY A 212 -7.41 25.18 -19.25
C GLY A 212 -6.63 23.87 -19.36
N VAL A 213 -6.60 23.07 -18.29
CA VAL A 213 -5.96 21.74 -18.31
C VAL A 213 -6.74 20.79 -19.23
N ASP A 214 -6.01 19.94 -19.95
CA ASP A 214 -6.56 18.92 -20.84
C ASP A 214 -6.78 17.57 -20.11
N ALA A 215 -6.05 17.36 -19.03
CA ALA A 215 -6.06 16.15 -18.25
C ALA A 215 -5.82 16.48 -16.76
N LEU A 216 -6.44 15.74 -15.87
CA LEU A 216 -6.18 15.79 -14.44
C LEU A 216 -5.47 14.51 -14.02
N TYR A 217 -4.48 14.63 -13.14
CA TYR A 217 -3.79 13.50 -12.53
C TYR A 217 -3.70 13.65 -11.02
N THR A 218 -4.02 12.57 -10.32
CA THR A 218 -3.82 12.39 -8.89
C THR A 218 -3.11 11.05 -8.66
N GLY A 219 -2.01 11.07 -7.92
CA GLY A 219 -1.26 9.87 -7.56
C GLY A 219 -1.98 8.98 -6.55
N ASN A 220 -1.21 8.18 -5.82
CA ASN A 220 -1.72 7.35 -4.70
C ASN A 220 -2.05 8.24 -3.48
N ASP A 221 -3.04 9.10 -3.61
CA ASP A 221 -3.54 10.03 -2.60
C ASP A 221 -4.73 9.39 -1.87
N ASN A 222 -4.53 9.02 -0.61
CA ASN A 222 -5.55 8.29 0.15
C ASN A 222 -6.79 9.14 0.44
N SER A 223 -6.59 10.43 0.70
CA SER A 223 -7.68 11.36 0.96
C SER A 223 -8.55 11.53 -0.28
N ILE A 224 -7.95 11.83 -1.44
CA ILE A 224 -8.66 12.00 -2.69
C ILE A 224 -9.30 10.67 -3.14
N ALA A 225 -8.62 9.53 -2.97
CA ALA A 225 -9.18 8.21 -3.26
C ALA A 225 -10.49 7.96 -2.49
N SER A 226 -10.59 8.40 -1.24
CA SER A 226 -11.82 8.28 -0.45
C SER A 226 -12.97 9.18 -0.92
N ALA A 227 -12.70 10.16 -1.82
CA ALA A 227 -13.64 11.16 -2.31
C ALA A 227 -13.74 11.19 -3.85
N MET A 228 -13.44 10.07 -4.53
CA MET A 228 -13.40 9.98 -5.99
C MET A 228 -14.68 10.46 -6.66
N SER A 229 -15.87 10.13 -6.09
CA SER A 229 -17.15 10.57 -6.66
C SER A 229 -17.25 12.10 -6.81
N THR A 230 -16.80 12.85 -5.81
CA THR A 230 -16.77 14.32 -5.88
C THR A 230 -15.79 14.81 -6.94
N TYR A 231 -14.62 14.17 -7.03
CA TYR A 231 -13.58 14.53 -7.99
C TYR A 231 -14.06 14.37 -9.44
N ILE A 232 -14.56 13.16 -9.77
CA ILE A 232 -15.00 12.84 -11.12
C ILE A 232 -16.25 13.59 -11.53
N ASP A 233 -17.19 13.86 -10.62
CA ASP A 233 -18.42 14.59 -10.96
C ASP A 233 -18.10 15.99 -11.46
N VAL A 234 -17.18 16.70 -10.79
CA VAL A 234 -16.75 18.03 -11.25
C VAL A 234 -15.96 17.93 -12.54
N ALA A 235 -14.94 17.06 -12.63
CA ALA A 235 -14.09 16.98 -13.81
C ALA A 235 -14.86 16.57 -15.08
N TYR A 236 -15.77 15.61 -14.96
CA TYR A 236 -16.51 15.05 -16.09
C TYR A 236 -17.65 15.95 -16.59
N GLU A 237 -18.15 16.86 -15.75
CA GLU A 237 -19.06 17.92 -16.20
C GLU A 237 -18.42 18.79 -17.30
N TYR A 238 -17.09 18.94 -17.23
CA TYR A 238 -16.30 19.71 -18.21
C TYR A 238 -15.61 18.82 -19.26
N GLY A 239 -15.84 17.50 -19.24
CA GLY A 239 -15.23 16.57 -20.18
C GLY A 239 -13.72 16.35 -19.97
N ILE A 240 -13.19 16.63 -18.77
CA ILE A 240 -11.77 16.48 -18.45
C ILE A 240 -11.53 15.09 -17.85
N PRO A 241 -10.67 14.22 -18.44
CA PRO A 241 -10.34 12.92 -17.90
C PRO A 241 -9.54 13.03 -16.59
N VAL A 242 -9.83 12.11 -15.67
CA VAL A 242 -9.12 11.96 -14.39
C VAL A 242 -8.28 10.70 -14.45
N TYR A 243 -6.97 10.86 -14.56
CA TYR A 243 -5.99 9.78 -14.45
C TYR A 243 -5.58 9.60 -13.00
N CYS A 244 -5.42 8.36 -12.56
CA CYS A 244 -5.29 8.01 -11.16
C CYS A 244 -4.03 7.20 -10.87
N GLY A 245 -3.64 7.14 -9.59
CA GLY A 245 -2.50 6.34 -9.12
C GLY A 245 -2.86 4.90 -8.74
N ALA A 246 -4.15 4.52 -8.73
CA ALA A 246 -4.59 3.19 -8.30
C ALA A 246 -5.79 2.69 -9.13
N ASP A 247 -5.89 1.37 -9.26
CA ASP A 247 -6.99 0.66 -9.92
C ASP A 247 -8.33 0.87 -9.20
N SER A 248 -8.32 0.88 -7.85
CA SER A 248 -9.52 1.21 -7.07
C SER A 248 -10.11 2.58 -7.40
N MET A 249 -9.25 3.58 -7.65
CA MET A 249 -9.71 4.91 -8.05
C MET A 249 -10.36 4.89 -9.45
N VAL A 250 -9.89 3.99 -10.36
CA VAL A 250 -10.50 3.75 -11.66
C VAL A 250 -11.84 3.02 -11.51
N ALA A 251 -11.92 2.03 -10.61
CA ALA A 251 -13.16 1.36 -10.26
C ALA A 251 -14.20 2.33 -9.67
N ASP A 252 -13.74 3.31 -8.88
CA ASP A 252 -14.57 4.37 -8.29
C ASP A 252 -14.89 5.52 -9.27
N GLY A 253 -14.58 5.33 -10.55
CA GLY A 253 -15.00 6.22 -11.65
C GLY A 253 -13.90 7.01 -12.32
N GLY A 254 -12.64 6.91 -11.90
CA GLY A 254 -11.50 7.47 -12.61
C GLY A 254 -11.39 6.90 -14.04
N PHE A 255 -10.66 7.58 -14.94
CA PHE A 255 -10.60 7.18 -16.33
C PHE A 255 -9.61 6.04 -16.59
N ALA A 256 -8.36 6.20 -16.18
CA ALA A 256 -7.32 5.21 -16.41
C ALA A 256 -6.20 5.30 -15.37
N THR A 257 -5.45 4.20 -15.20
CA THR A 257 -4.29 4.13 -14.32
C THR A 257 -3.20 3.21 -14.87
N ILE A 258 -1.98 3.47 -14.45
CA ILE A 258 -0.93 2.47 -14.29
C ILE A 258 -0.75 2.28 -12.78
N GLY A 259 -0.88 1.07 -12.30
CA GLY A 259 -0.86 0.76 -10.88
C GLY A 259 -0.13 -0.53 -10.54
N VAL A 260 0.06 -0.77 -9.26
CA VAL A 260 0.56 -2.04 -8.73
C VAL A 260 -0.60 -2.95 -8.39
N ASP A 261 -0.34 -4.25 -8.37
CA ASP A 261 -1.27 -5.24 -7.85
C ASP A 261 -1.22 -5.21 -6.31
N TYR A 262 -2.29 -4.76 -5.68
CA TYR A 262 -2.38 -4.64 -4.22
C TYR A 262 -2.56 -5.98 -3.51
N VAL A 263 -3.05 -7.03 -4.21
CA VAL A 263 -3.04 -8.41 -3.70
C VAL A 263 -1.61 -8.91 -3.63
N GLN A 264 -0.85 -8.78 -4.70
CA GLN A 264 0.57 -9.15 -4.73
C GLN A 264 1.38 -8.38 -3.67
N LEU A 265 1.10 -7.08 -3.48
CA LEU A 265 1.72 -6.28 -2.44
C LEU A 265 1.43 -6.84 -1.05
N GLY A 266 0.18 -7.17 -0.76
CA GLY A 266 -0.22 -7.77 0.52
C GLY A 266 0.46 -9.11 0.77
N GLN A 267 0.59 -9.96 -0.26
CA GLN A 267 1.30 -11.24 -0.19
C GLN A 267 2.79 -11.05 0.11
N GLN A 268 3.45 -10.09 -0.53
CA GLN A 268 4.86 -9.80 -0.24
C GLN A 268 5.06 -9.27 1.18
N VAL A 269 4.17 -8.41 1.67
CA VAL A 269 4.20 -7.93 3.06
C VAL A 269 4.04 -9.09 4.04
N ALA A 270 3.07 -9.99 3.82
CA ALA A 270 2.87 -11.19 4.66
C ALA A 270 4.11 -12.08 4.67
N ALA A 271 4.75 -12.29 3.51
CA ALA A 271 5.98 -13.06 3.41
C ALA A 271 7.14 -12.44 4.21
N ILE A 272 7.26 -11.10 4.23
CA ILE A 272 8.25 -10.40 5.08
C ILE A 272 7.91 -10.61 6.57
N VAL A 273 6.65 -10.49 6.97
CA VAL A 273 6.19 -10.74 8.35
C VAL A 273 6.54 -12.16 8.78
N GLU A 274 6.32 -13.17 7.93
CA GLU A 274 6.71 -14.56 8.22
C GLU A 274 8.22 -14.74 8.39
N ARG A 275 9.05 -14.11 7.56
CA ARG A 275 10.52 -14.14 7.68
C ARG A 275 10.96 -13.59 9.04
N ILE A 276 10.38 -12.48 9.46
CA ILE A 276 10.66 -11.88 10.77
C ILE A 276 10.17 -12.78 11.91
N ALA A 277 8.98 -13.35 11.80
CA ALA A 277 8.46 -14.31 12.79
C ALA A 277 9.32 -15.58 12.92
N ARG A 278 10.06 -15.96 11.84
CA ARG A 278 11.05 -17.04 11.85
C ARG A 278 12.43 -16.60 12.37
N GLY A 279 12.61 -15.35 12.78
CA GLY A 279 13.80 -14.81 13.44
C GLY A 279 14.75 -14.03 12.53
N GLU A 280 14.40 -13.73 11.27
CA GLU A 280 15.18 -12.83 10.42
C GLU A 280 15.04 -11.39 10.93
N GLN A 281 16.12 -10.63 10.93
CA GLN A 281 16.08 -9.25 11.44
C GLN A 281 15.62 -8.29 10.34
N PRO A 282 14.80 -7.27 10.64
CA PRO A 282 14.35 -6.29 9.65
C PRO A 282 15.50 -5.60 8.90
N GLU A 283 16.63 -5.34 9.58
CA GLU A 283 17.83 -4.74 9.00
C GLU A 283 18.48 -5.58 7.89
N ASP A 284 18.28 -6.91 7.92
CA ASP A 284 18.77 -7.85 6.93
C ASP A 284 17.81 -8.01 5.74
N ILE A 285 16.62 -7.42 5.82
CA ILE A 285 15.56 -7.47 4.80
C ILE A 285 15.45 -6.10 4.14
N PRO A 286 16.08 -5.86 2.98
CA PRO A 286 15.85 -4.64 2.21
C PRO A 286 14.36 -4.49 1.88
N TYR A 287 13.83 -3.26 1.94
CA TYR A 287 12.47 -3.07 1.47
C TYR A 287 12.35 -3.45 -0.02
N GLU A 288 11.21 -4.01 -0.39
CA GLU A 288 10.91 -4.43 -1.75
C GLU A 288 10.09 -3.37 -2.48
N THR A 289 10.18 -3.35 -3.82
CA THR A 289 9.35 -2.51 -4.68
C THR A 289 8.73 -3.41 -5.73
N LEU A 290 7.42 -3.31 -5.92
CA LEU A 290 6.74 -3.99 -7.02
C LEU A 290 7.24 -3.41 -8.34
N ALA A 291 7.65 -4.28 -9.26
CA ALA A 291 8.17 -3.91 -10.57
C ALA A 291 7.17 -4.16 -11.72
N ASP A 292 6.16 -4.99 -11.47
CA ASP A 292 5.13 -5.30 -12.45
C ASP A 292 3.97 -4.33 -12.29
N TYR A 293 3.74 -3.52 -13.32
CA TYR A 293 2.64 -2.55 -13.35
C TYR A 293 1.54 -3.07 -14.25
N ALA A 294 0.31 -3.05 -13.73
CA ALA A 294 -0.89 -3.29 -14.52
C ALA A 294 -1.48 -1.95 -15.02
N ARG A 295 -2.05 -1.99 -16.22
CA ARG A 295 -2.71 -0.85 -16.85
C ARG A 295 -4.20 -1.11 -16.88
N PHE A 296 -4.99 -0.16 -16.36
CA PHE A 296 -6.44 -0.30 -16.27
C PHE A 296 -7.16 0.91 -16.86
N VAL A 297 -8.32 0.65 -17.47
CA VAL A 297 -9.18 1.68 -18.05
C VAL A 297 -10.65 1.44 -17.70
N ASN A 298 -11.39 2.53 -17.60
CA ASN A 298 -12.82 2.57 -17.35
C ASN A 298 -13.54 3.06 -18.61
N LEU A 299 -14.22 2.14 -19.32
CA LEU A 299 -14.93 2.46 -20.56
C LEU A 299 -16.19 3.29 -20.31
N GLN A 300 -16.82 3.16 -19.14
CA GLN A 300 -17.96 4.02 -18.78
C GLN A 300 -17.50 5.47 -18.61
N ALA A 301 -16.34 5.69 -17.94
CA ALA A 301 -15.73 7.02 -17.85
C ALA A 301 -15.37 7.58 -19.23
N ALA A 302 -14.75 6.78 -20.11
CA ALA A 302 -14.44 7.16 -21.49
C ALA A 302 -15.70 7.66 -22.23
N GLY A 303 -16.79 6.91 -22.15
CA GLY A 303 -18.08 7.31 -22.76
C GLY A 303 -18.66 8.59 -22.16
N ARG A 304 -18.50 8.81 -20.85
CA ARG A 304 -19.00 9.98 -20.13
C ARG A 304 -18.27 11.28 -20.53
N ILE A 305 -16.96 11.18 -20.77
CA ILE A 305 -16.11 12.33 -21.17
C ILE A 305 -15.94 12.45 -22.68
N GLY A 306 -16.44 11.49 -23.47
CA GLY A 306 -16.41 11.53 -24.93
C GLY A 306 -15.03 11.19 -25.54
N ILE A 307 -14.21 10.41 -24.84
CA ILE A 307 -12.93 9.91 -25.37
C ILE A 307 -13.17 8.59 -26.09
N GLU A 308 -12.81 8.54 -27.38
CA GLU A 308 -12.74 7.31 -28.16
C GLU A 308 -11.34 6.69 -28.00
N ILE A 309 -11.29 5.45 -27.53
CA ILE A 309 -10.03 4.73 -27.27
C ILE A 309 -9.68 3.90 -28.52
N PRO A 310 -8.53 4.12 -29.18
CA PRO A 310 -8.09 3.28 -30.29
C PRO A 310 -7.94 1.81 -29.87
N GLU A 311 -8.29 0.88 -30.76
CA GLU A 311 -8.24 -0.57 -30.44
C GLU A 311 -6.84 -1.06 -30.05
N ASP A 312 -5.79 -0.51 -30.63
CA ASP A 312 -4.39 -0.86 -30.32
C ASP A 312 -3.98 -0.36 -28.92
N ILE A 313 -4.48 0.80 -28.50
CA ILE A 313 -4.29 1.30 -27.12
C ILE A 313 -5.09 0.43 -26.15
N LEU A 314 -6.37 0.20 -26.44
CA LEU A 314 -7.23 -0.62 -25.57
C LEU A 314 -6.66 -2.03 -25.35
N ALA A 315 -6.05 -2.64 -26.39
CA ALA A 315 -5.44 -3.96 -26.29
C ALA A 315 -4.26 -4.04 -25.29
N SER A 316 -3.69 -2.89 -24.88
CA SER A 316 -2.60 -2.81 -23.88
C SER A 316 -3.09 -2.49 -22.47
N TYR A 317 -4.40 -2.36 -22.28
CA TYR A 317 -5.04 -2.06 -20.99
C TYR A 317 -6.02 -3.16 -20.60
N ASN A 318 -6.13 -3.43 -19.32
CA ASN A 318 -7.22 -4.23 -18.77
C ASN A 318 -8.46 -3.33 -18.61
N VAL A 319 -9.58 -3.77 -19.15
CA VAL A 319 -10.86 -3.10 -18.91
C VAL A 319 -11.31 -3.43 -17.49
N LEU A 320 -11.31 -2.43 -16.63
CA LEU A 320 -11.72 -2.59 -15.24
C LEU A 320 -13.22 -2.32 -15.05
N VAL A 321 -13.75 -1.36 -15.80
CA VAL A 321 -15.18 -1.03 -15.82
C VAL A 321 -15.65 -0.97 -17.27
N GLU A 322 -16.64 -1.80 -17.60
CA GLU A 322 -17.24 -1.86 -18.92
C GLU A 322 -18.08 -0.60 -19.23
N ALA A 323 -18.40 -0.42 -20.49
CA ALA A 323 -19.21 0.73 -20.93
C ALA A 323 -20.63 0.78 -20.32
N ASP A 324 -21.17 -0.36 -19.90
CA ASP A 324 -22.45 -0.48 -19.20
C ASP A 324 -22.35 -0.32 -17.67
N GLY A 325 -21.12 -0.14 -17.17
CA GLY A 325 -20.82 0.04 -15.74
C GLY A 325 -20.54 -1.26 -14.99
N THR A 326 -20.48 -2.41 -15.67
CA THR A 326 -20.03 -3.66 -15.04
C THR A 326 -18.57 -3.53 -14.60
N SER A 327 -18.27 -3.78 -13.34
CA SER A 327 -16.91 -3.70 -12.78
C SER A 327 -16.29 -5.09 -12.62
N HIS A 328 -15.05 -5.22 -13.00
CA HIS A 328 -14.19 -6.40 -12.83
C HIS A 328 -13.17 -6.23 -11.70
N PHE A 329 -13.36 -5.22 -10.85
CA PHE A 329 -12.46 -4.97 -9.74
C PHE A 329 -12.50 -6.12 -8.71
N GLY A 330 -11.33 -6.74 -8.45
CA GLY A 330 -11.19 -7.83 -7.49
C GLY A 330 -11.52 -9.23 -8.07
N GLU A 331 -11.68 -9.35 -9.39
CA GLU A 331 -11.85 -10.65 -10.09
C GLU A 331 -10.51 -11.36 -10.36
#